data_7dc54b7d2e2d42957417af9d7188dac0
#
_entry.id   7dc54b7d2e2d42957417af9d7188dac0
#
_cell.length_a   1.000
_cell.length_b   1.000
_cell.length_c   1.000
_cell.angle_alpha   90.00
_cell.angle_beta   90.00
_cell.angle_gamma   90.00
#
_symmetry.space_group_name_H-M   'P 1'
#
loop_
_entity.id
_entity.type
_entity.pdbx_description
1 polymer ?
#
loop_
_entity_poly.entity_id
_entity_poly.type
_entity_poly.pdbx_seq_one_letter_code
_entity_poly.pdbx_strand_id
1 'polypeptide(L)'
;MFNPANRISQDVCAWDWGGNMVVHKVLQNPDGTLRVAPEPHVDTALGHKTSLKVEPLLGSWQPAGQGGILSSPTGFGGVLMEQVPRQCKLEATLKFKPGTRQFGIALQVDENYDTGYYLVLEPARNRLEYVSGIRFWGEDGEGGKMFPYAVEMERPLRLEAGEEYKLKVFVEGTVLVVYINDDIAMNARMYDYQDRRFGLFAIDGEVKAEALELFTL
;
A
#
# COMPACT_ATOMS: atom_id res chain seq x y z
N MET A 1 20.16 1.75 29.27
CA MET A 1 19.97 3.11 28.70
C MET A 1 20.19 2.98 27.20
N PHE A 2 19.12 3.02 26.38
CA PHE A 2 19.23 2.90 24.94
C PHE A 2 19.80 4.20 24.36
N ASN A 3 20.84 4.09 23.55
CA ASN A 3 21.41 5.24 22.85
C ASN A 3 20.69 5.43 21.50
N PRO A 4 19.91 6.51 21.30
CA PRO A 4 19.17 6.72 20.07
C PRO A 4 20.05 7.01 18.84
N ALA A 5 21.33 7.29 19.02
CA ALA A 5 22.24 7.65 17.93
C ALA A 5 22.71 6.45 17.07
N ASN A 6 22.48 5.21 17.49
CA ASN A 6 22.94 4.00 16.79
C ASN A 6 21.79 3.12 16.28
N ARG A 7 20.61 3.70 16.11
CA ARG A 7 19.46 2.94 15.63
C ARG A 7 19.47 2.88 14.11
N ILE A 8 19.82 1.74 13.56
CA ILE A 8 19.65 1.42 12.15
C ILE A 8 18.47 0.44 12.09
N SER A 9 17.27 0.97 11.87
CA SER A 9 16.12 0.13 11.55
C SER A 9 16.13 -0.11 10.05
N GLN A 10 16.13 -1.38 9.67
CA GLN A 10 16.08 -1.85 8.28
C GLN A 10 14.91 -2.80 8.13
N ASP A 11 14.41 -2.96 6.93
CA ASP A 11 13.33 -3.90 6.65
C ASP A 11 13.77 -5.35 6.81
N VAL A 12 15.08 -5.61 6.72
CA VAL A 12 15.65 -6.95 6.87
C VAL A 12 16.69 -6.98 7.98
N CYS A 13 16.50 -7.90 8.90
CA CYS A 13 17.48 -8.33 9.92
C CYS A 13 17.87 -7.33 11.03
N ALA A 14 17.41 -6.10 11.02
CA ALA A 14 17.73 -5.15 12.07
C ALA A 14 16.49 -4.35 12.50
N TRP A 15 15.86 -4.78 13.58
CA TRP A 15 14.70 -4.08 14.13
C TRP A 15 15.06 -3.41 15.45
N ASP A 16 14.67 -2.15 15.57
CA ASP A 16 14.60 -1.50 16.86
C ASP A 16 13.24 -1.83 17.52
N TRP A 17 13.31 -2.19 18.77
CA TRP A 17 12.10 -2.34 19.59
C TRP A 17 11.51 -0.99 19.89
N GLY A 18 10.23 -0.89 19.64
CA GLY A 18 9.48 0.33 19.86
C GLY A 18 9.24 1.10 18.57
N GLY A 19 8.56 2.15 18.72
CA GLY A 19 8.07 3.00 17.64
C GLY A 19 6.73 3.57 18.05
N ASN A 20 6.08 4.23 17.14
CA ASN A 20 4.76 4.80 17.40
C ASN A 20 3.73 3.68 17.63
N MET A 21 2.92 3.86 18.65
CA MET A 21 1.80 2.97 18.92
C MET A 21 0.71 3.21 17.87
N VAL A 22 0.24 2.12 17.27
CA VAL A 22 -0.91 2.16 16.36
C VAL A 22 -2.15 1.76 17.15
N VAL A 23 -3.18 2.61 17.11
CA VAL A 23 -4.45 2.39 17.79
C VAL A 23 -5.53 2.19 16.75
N HIS A 24 -6.33 1.13 16.92
CA HIS A 24 -7.46 0.81 16.07
C HIS A 24 -8.76 0.88 16.87
N LYS A 25 -9.84 1.31 16.23
CA LYS A 25 -11.18 1.18 16.75
C LYS A 25 -11.72 -0.20 16.40
N VAL A 26 -12.02 -1.01 17.42
CA VAL A 26 -12.65 -2.32 17.24
C VAL A 26 -14.16 -2.19 17.45
N LEU A 27 -14.92 -2.68 16.50
CA LEU A 27 -16.37 -2.65 16.49
C LEU A 27 -16.93 -4.07 16.34
N GLN A 28 -18.03 -4.35 17.00
CA GLN A 28 -18.71 -5.63 16.87
C GLN A 28 -19.88 -5.52 15.89
N ASN A 29 -19.95 -6.45 14.96
CA ASN A 29 -21.05 -6.59 14.02
C ASN A 29 -22.26 -7.29 14.71
N PRO A 30 -23.47 -7.15 14.16
CA PRO A 30 -24.67 -7.80 14.72
C PRO A 30 -24.59 -9.34 14.84
N ASP A 31 -23.79 -9.99 14.00
CA ASP A 31 -23.54 -11.43 13.99
C ASP A 31 -22.47 -11.87 15.01
N GLY A 32 -21.90 -10.92 15.77
CA GLY A 32 -20.85 -11.17 16.78
C GLY A 32 -19.42 -11.12 16.26
N THR A 33 -19.20 -11.02 14.95
CA THR A 33 -17.86 -10.83 14.38
C THR A 33 -17.30 -9.45 14.71
N LEU A 34 -15.99 -9.29 14.63
CA LEU A 34 -15.31 -8.03 14.88
C LEU A 34 -14.81 -7.42 13.58
N ARG A 35 -14.91 -6.11 13.49
CA ARG A 35 -14.31 -5.31 12.42
C ARG A 35 -13.42 -4.22 12.99
N VAL A 36 -12.49 -3.74 12.18
CA VAL A 36 -11.47 -2.77 12.60
C VAL A 36 -11.52 -1.56 11.69
N ALA A 37 -11.65 -0.38 12.29
CA ALA A 37 -11.71 0.90 11.60
C ALA A 37 -10.67 1.88 12.16
N PRO A 38 -10.33 2.94 11.42
CA PRO A 38 -9.51 4.00 11.96
C PRO A 38 -10.23 4.69 13.13
N GLU A 39 -9.44 5.20 14.08
CA GLU A 39 -9.97 6.07 15.12
C GLU A 39 -10.43 7.38 14.48
N PRO A 40 -11.67 7.87 14.74
CA PRO A 40 -12.25 9.01 14.05
C PRO A 40 -11.42 10.30 14.10
N HIS A 41 -10.74 10.59 15.22
CA HIS A 41 -9.89 11.77 15.31
C HIS A 41 -8.64 11.66 14.43
N VAL A 42 -8.08 10.47 14.26
CA VAL A 42 -6.97 10.22 13.35
C VAL A 42 -7.43 10.36 11.91
N ASP A 43 -8.61 9.82 11.57
CA ASP A 43 -9.16 9.90 10.22
C ASP A 43 -9.46 11.35 9.80
N THR A 44 -9.95 12.17 10.72
CA THR A 44 -10.30 13.58 10.47
C THR A 44 -9.12 14.55 10.58
N ALA A 45 -8.05 14.20 11.30
CA ALA A 45 -6.90 15.08 11.46
C ALA A 45 -6.20 15.35 10.12
N LEU A 46 -6.17 14.37 9.22
CA LEU A 46 -5.65 14.53 7.87
C LEU A 46 -6.80 14.99 6.95
N GLY A 47 -7.09 16.28 6.96
CA GLY A 47 -8.26 16.86 6.29
C GLY A 47 -7.95 17.72 5.06
N HIS A 48 -6.69 18.13 4.86
CA HIS A 48 -6.32 18.97 3.72
C HIS A 48 -6.15 18.11 2.47
N LYS A 49 -7.14 18.19 1.56
CA LYS A 49 -7.12 17.45 0.30
C LYS A 49 -6.11 18.06 -0.68
N THR A 50 -5.22 17.22 -1.17
CA THR A 50 -4.20 17.58 -2.16
C THR A 50 -4.54 16.94 -3.51
N SER A 51 -4.29 17.66 -4.61
CA SER A 51 -4.47 17.09 -5.95
C SER A 51 -3.45 15.98 -6.20
N LEU A 52 -3.91 14.86 -6.74
CA LEU A 52 -3.06 13.77 -7.18
C LEU A 52 -2.86 13.84 -8.70
N LYS A 53 -1.61 13.93 -9.09
CA LYS A 53 -1.17 13.71 -10.46
C LYS A 53 -0.91 12.25 -10.69
N VAL A 54 -1.41 11.69 -11.78
CA VAL A 54 -1.15 10.30 -12.18
C VAL A 54 -0.33 10.30 -13.45
N GLU A 55 0.80 9.62 -13.42
CA GLU A 55 1.73 9.46 -14.52
C GLU A 55 1.74 8.00 -14.97
N PRO A 56 1.23 7.70 -16.18
CA PRO A 56 1.26 6.35 -16.72
C PRO A 56 2.70 5.89 -16.96
N LEU A 57 3.01 4.66 -16.54
CA LEU A 57 4.33 4.08 -16.72
C LEU A 57 4.29 2.81 -17.59
N LEU A 58 3.53 1.81 -17.17
CA LEU A 58 3.38 0.52 -17.83
C LEU A 58 1.91 0.14 -17.96
N GLY A 59 1.55 -0.54 -19.04
CA GLY A 59 0.17 -0.86 -19.35
C GLY A 59 -0.58 0.35 -19.95
N SER A 60 -1.90 0.32 -19.89
CA SER A 60 -2.78 1.38 -20.38
C SER A 60 -3.51 2.05 -19.24
N TRP A 61 -3.36 3.36 -19.12
CA TRP A 61 -4.11 4.19 -18.18
C TRP A 61 -5.13 5.06 -18.91
N GLN A 62 -6.38 4.99 -18.48
CA GLN A 62 -7.45 5.82 -18.97
C GLN A 62 -8.01 6.66 -17.81
N PRO A 63 -7.76 7.98 -17.76
CA PRO A 63 -8.31 8.84 -16.73
C PRO A 63 -9.84 8.83 -16.75
N ALA A 64 -10.46 8.74 -15.57
CA ALA A 64 -11.91 8.77 -15.40
C ALA A 64 -12.29 9.38 -14.05
N GLY A 65 -12.98 10.52 -14.05
CA GLY A 65 -13.38 11.21 -12.82
C GLY A 65 -12.18 11.63 -11.97
N GLN A 66 -12.17 11.20 -10.70
CA GLN A 66 -11.07 11.44 -9.74
C GLN A 66 -10.07 10.26 -9.69
N GLY A 67 -10.04 9.45 -10.72
CA GLY A 67 -9.16 8.29 -10.81
C GLY A 67 -8.99 7.85 -12.26
N GLY A 68 -9.14 6.56 -12.53
CA GLY A 68 -9.01 6.01 -13.88
C GLY A 68 -9.01 4.49 -13.91
N ILE A 69 -8.75 3.96 -15.08
CA ILE A 69 -8.68 2.52 -15.33
C ILE A 69 -7.26 2.18 -15.75
N LEU A 70 -6.61 1.32 -14.98
CA LEU A 70 -5.32 0.71 -15.33
C LEU A 70 -5.58 -0.70 -15.86
N SER A 71 -5.13 -0.94 -17.09
CA SER A 71 -5.28 -2.23 -17.77
C SER A 71 -3.91 -2.76 -18.21
N SER A 72 -3.61 -3.98 -17.81
CA SER A 72 -2.45 -4.77 -18.23
C SER A 72 -2.87 -6.22 -18.41
N PRO A 73 -3.42 -6.58 -19.56
CA PRO A 73 -3.95 -7.93 -19.81
C PRO A 73 -2.91 -9.04 -19.65
N THR A 74 -1.64 -8.70 -19.79
CA THR A 74 -0.51 -9.61 -19.59
C THR A 74 0.63 -8.88 -18.90
N GLY A 75 1.13 -9.47 -17.81
CA GLY A 75 2.25 -8.92 -17.06
C GLY A 75 1.86 -7.76 -16.15
N PHE A 76 2.85 -6.98 -15.77
CA PHE A 76 2.72 -5.86 -14.83
C PHE A 76 2.28 -4.58 -15.55
N GLY A 77 1.32 -3.89 -14.99
CA GLY A 77 0.94 -2.51 -15.32
C GLY A 77 1.03 -1.63 -14.09
N GLY A 78 1.43 -0.37 -14.29
CA GLY A 78 1.60 0.56 -13.19
C GLY A 78 1.50 2.03 -13.61
N VAL A 79 1.01 2.83 -12.70
CA VAL A 79 1.05 4.30 -12.77
C VAL A 79 1.72 4.83 -11.53
N LEU A 80 2.51 5.89 -11.68
CA LEU A 80 3.09 6.62 -10.56
C LEU A 80 2.22 7.81 -10.20
N MET A 81 2.18 8.13 -8.91
CA MET A 81 1.47 9.28 -8.37
C MET A 81 2.44 10.23 -7.67
N GLU A 82 1.94 11.15 -6.86
CA GLU A 82 2.77 12.08 -6.12
C GLU A 82 3.73 11.38 -5.14
N GLN A 83 4.74 12.10 -4.72
CA GLN A 83 5.62 11.67 -3.63
C GLN A 83 4.81 11.42 -2.36
N VAL A 84 5.16 10.36 -1.64
CA VAL A 84 4.51 10.00 -0.36
C VAL A 84 4.88 11.05 0.70
N PRO A 85 3.93 11.87 1.17
CA PRO A 85 4.22 12.79 2.26
C PRO A 85 4.56 12.04 3.55
N ARG A 86 5.36 12.66 4.40
CA ARG A 86 5.76 12.05 5.67
C ARG A 86 4.59 11.75 6.60
N GLN A 87 3.53 12.56 6.50
CA GLN A 87 2.26 12.38 7.20
C GLN A 87 1.13 12.58 6.20
N CYS A 88 0.41 11.50 5.91
CA CYS A 88 -0.68 11.58 4.94
C CYS A 88 -1.67 10.41 5.08
N LYS A 89 -2.80 10.59 4.42
CA LYS A 89 -3.79 9.56 4.17
C LYS A 89 -4.09 9.53 2.68
N LEU A 90 -3.89 8.38 2.04
CA LEU A 90 -4.38 8.10 0.70
C LEU A 90 -5.70 7.34 0.81
N GLU A 91 -6.75 7.86 0.21
CA GLU A 91 -8.02 7.16 0.02
C GLU A 91 -8.16 6.70 -1.42
N ALA A 92 -8.56 5.45 -1.60
CA ALA A 92 -8.79 4.85 -2.91
C ALA A 92 -9.99 3.93 -2.87
N THR A 93 -10.86 4.01 -3.88
CA THR A 93 -11.91 3.02 -4.12
C THR A 93 -11.53 2.22 -5.35
N LEU A 94 -11.23 0.93 -5.15
CA LEU A 94 -10.76 0.05 -6.19
C LEU A 94 -11.82 -0.98 -6.57
N LYS A 95 -11.94 -1.24 -7.87
CA LYS A 95 -12.71 -2.36 -8.46
C LYS A 95 -11.83 -3.09 -9.45
N PHE A 96 -11.94 -4.39 -9.53
CA PHE A 96 -11.18 -5.19 -10.49
C PHE A 96 -12.09 -6.01 -11.41
N LYS A 97 -11.59 -6.32 -12.61
CA LYS A 97 -12.29 -7.21 -13.54
C LYS A 97 -12.02 -8.70 -13.24
N PRO A 98 -12.95 -9.60 -13.61
CA PRO A 98 -12.70 -11.04 -13.57
C PRO A 98 -11.41 -11.40 -14.30
N GLY A 99 -10.61 -12.29 -13.71
CA GLY A 99 -9.33 -12.72 -14.26
C GLY A 99 -8.12 -11.89 -13.85
N THR A 100 -8.31 -10.73 -13.22
CA THR A 100 -7.20 -9.95 -12.66
C THR A 100 -6.48 -10.77 -11.59
N ARG A 101 -5.17 -10.97 -11.78
CA ARG A 101 -4.37 -11.80 -10.90
C ARG A 101 -4.03 -11.11 -9.59
N GLN A 102 -3.52 -9.89 -9.66
CA GLN A 102 -3.17 -9.06 -8.51
C GLN A 102 -3.35 -7.59 -8.85
N PHE A 103 -3.66 -6.77 -7.85
CA PHE A 103 -3.73 -5.32 -7.98
C PHE A 103 -3.53 -4.67 -6.61
N GLY A 104 -3.30 -3.37 -6.59
CA GLY A 104 -3.19 -2.67 -5.32
C GLY A 104 -2.44 -1.36 -5.37
N ILE A 105 -2.05 -0.89 -4.19
CA ILE A 105 -1.32 0.35 -3.99
C ILE A 105 0.14 0.02 -3.67
N ALA A 106 1.05 0.74 -4.31
CA ALA A 106 2.46 0.72 -4.01
C ALA A 106 2.86 2.02 -3.29
N LEU A 107 3.81 1.91 -2.38
CA LEU A 107 4.31 3.01 -1.57
C LEU A 107 5.83 3.06 -1.65
N GLN A 108 6.37 4.28 -1.63
CA GLN A 108 7.82 4.48 -1.66
C GLN A 108 8.49 3.73 -2.83
N VAL A 109 7.80 3.65 -3.98
CA VAL A 109 8.33 2.95 -5.16
C VAL A 109 9.28 3.85 -5.95
N ASP A 110 10.26 3.20 -6.58
CA ASP A 110 11.10 3.86 -7.57
C ASP A 110 10.38 4.01 -8.93
N GLU A 111 11.02 4.67 -9.86
CA GLU A 111 10.48 4.98 -11.18
C GLU A 111 10.21 3.74 -12.05
N ASN A 112 10.75 2.57 -11.68
CA ASN A 112 10.64 1.33 -12.44
C ASN A 112 9.81 0.26 -11.71
N TYR A 113 9.30 0.53 -10.51
CA TYR A 113 8.68 -0.47 -9.63
C TYR A 113 9.61 -1.64 -9.27
N ASP A 114 10.91 -1.40 -9.28
CA ASP A 114 11.90 -2.42 -8.91
C ASP A 114 12.01 -2.60 -7.40
N THR A 115 11.80 -1.51 -6.66
CA THR A 115 11.90 -1.47 -5.20
C THR A 115 10.77 -0.63 -4.61
N GLY A 116 10.35 -0.96 -3.41
CA GLY A 116 9.26 -0.27 -2.69
C GLY A 116 8.43 -1.22 -1.84
N TYR A 117 7.27 -0.77 -1.41
CA TYR A 117 6.33 -1.53 -0.58
C TYR A 117 5.01 -1.67 -1.30
N TYR A 118 4.41 -2.84 -1.23
CA TYR A 118 3.21 -3.16 -1.98
C TYR A 118 2.10 -3.67 -1.08
N LEU A 119 0.95 -3.04 -1.14
CA LEU A 119 -0.31 -3.56 -0.63
C LEU A 119 -0.99 -4.30 -1.77
N VAL A 120 -0.91 -5.61 -1.75
CA VAL A 120 -1.35 -6.49 -2.83
C VAL A 120 -2.70 -7.09 -2.48
N LEU A 121 -3.71 -6.87 -3.32
CA LEU A 121 -4.96 -7.60 -3.28
C LEU A 121 -4.86 -8.76 -4.28
N GLU A 122 -4.98 -10.01 -3.78
CA GLU A 122 -4.85 -11.21 -4.57
C GLU A 122 -6.17 -12.00 -4.60
N PRO A 123 -7.00 -11.83 -5.65
CA PRO A 123 -8.32 -12.46 -5.72
C PRO A 123 -8.31 -13.98 -5.65
N ALA A 124 -7.33 -14.62 -6.32
CA ALA A 124 -7.25 -16.08 -6.36
C ALA A 124 -7.05 -16.72 -4.98
N ARG A 125 -6.51 -15.97 -4.03
CA ARG A 125 -6.25 -16.44 -2.65
C ARG A 125 -7.11 -15.74 -1.61
N ASN A 126 -7.95 -14.79 -2.02
CA ASN A 126 -8.81 -14.02 -1.11
C ASN A 126 -8.02 -13.40 0.04
N ARG A 127 -7.02 -12.58 -0.29
CA ARG A 127 -6.15 -11.98 0.72
C ARG A 127 -5.64 -10.59 0.35
N LEU A 128 -5.33 -9.83 1.38
CA LEU A 128 -4.47 -8.66 1.35
C LEU A 128 -3.08 -9.09 1.82
N GLU A 129 -2.05 -8.71 1.08
CA GLU A 129 -0.65 -8.91 1.45
C GLU A 129 0.07 -7.58 1.59
N TYR A 130 1.03 -7.52 2.49
CA TYR A 130 2.09 -6.53 2.50
C TYR A 130 3.39 -7.19 2.05
N VAL A 131 3.98 -6.65 1.02
CA VAL A 131 5.19 -7.18 0.37
C VAL A 131 6.22 -6.07 0.28
N SER A 132 7.43 -6.33 0.70
CA SER A 132 8.57 -5.44 0.45
C SER A 132 9.38 -5.92 -0.76
N GLY A 133 9.58 -5.04 -1.72
CA GLY A 133 10.46 -5.26 -2.87
C GLY A 133 11.86 -4.74 -2.56
N ILE A 134 12.70 -5.52 -1.91
CA ILE A 134 14.04 -5.11 -1.51
C ILE A 134 15.08 -5.76 -2.40
N ARG A 135 15.94 -4.93 -3.00
CA ARG A 135 17.14 -5.41 -3.68
C ARG A 135 18.33 -5.33 -2.74
N PHE A 136 18.93 -6.48 -2.44
CA PHE A 136 20.22 -6.53 -1.77
C PHE A 136 21.35 -6.50 -2.80
N TRP A 137 22.23 -5.53 -2.66
CA TRP A 137 23.53 -5.53 -3.33
C TRP A 137 24.51 -6.22 -2.40
N GLY A 138 25.08 -7.33 -2.82
CA GLY A 138 26.17 -7.97 -2.07
C GLY A 138 27.37 -7.02 -1.96
N GLU A 139 28.10 -7.08 -0.86
CA GLU A 139 29.31 -6.26 -0.60
C GLU A 139 30.41 -6.43 -1.66
N ASP A 140 30.33 -7.44 -2.49
CA ASP A 140 31.27 -7.87 -3.50
C ASP A 140 30.96 -7.38 -4.91
N GLY A 141 29.90 -6.59 -5.10
CA GLY A 141 29.55 -6.00 -6.40
C GLY A 141 29.08 -7.00 -7.46
N GLU A 142 29.04 -8.28 -7.13
CA GLU A 142 28.46 -9.31 -7.99
C GLU A 142 26.96 -9.41 -7.70
N GLY A 143 26.17 -9.03 -8.69
CA GLY A 143 24.72 -9.03 -8.82
C GLY A 143 23.93 -9.44 -7.59
N GLY A 144 23.36 -8.45 -6.92
CA GLY A 144 22.63 -8.64 -5.67
C GLY A 144 21.64 -9.80 -5.74
N LYS A 145 21.65 -10.66 -4.74
CA LYS A 145 20.63 -11.68 -4.57
C LYS A 145 19.30 -10.95 -4.36
N MET A 146 18.49 -10.94 -5.40
CA MET A 146 17.10 -10.51 -5.28
C MET A 146 16.39 -11.59 -4.44
N PHE A 147 16.03 -11.26 -3.21
CA PHE A 147 15.05 -12.07 -2.51
C PHE A 147 13.72 -11.82 -3.18
N PRO A 148 13.13 -12.83 -3.86
CA PRO A 148 11.82 -12.67 -4.45
C PRO A 148 10.84 -12.45 -3.32
N TYR A 149 10.18 -11.30 -3.32
CA TYR A 149 9.00 -10.99 -2.54
C TYR A 149 8.96 -11.65 -1.14
N ALA A 150 9.44 -10.94 -0.14
CA ALA A 150 9.10 -11.32 1.21
C ALA A 150 7.65 -10.89 1.47
N VAL A 151 6.73 -11.85 1.48
CA VAL A 151 5.41 -11.61 2.06
C VAL A 151 5.63 -11.47 3.55
N GLU A 152 5.59 -10.24 4.05
CA GLU A 152 5.83 -9.98 5.46
C GLU A 152 4.57 -10.21 6.29
N MET A 153 3.42 -9.88 5.73
CA MET A 153 2.12 -10.03 6.38
C MET A 153 1.01 -10.31 5.39
N GLU A 154 0.03 -11.07 5.84
CA GLU A 154 -1.21 -11.29 5.09
C GLU A 154 -2.44 -11.19 5.99
N ARG A 155 -3.57 -10.86 5.38
CA ARG A 155 -4.89 -10.88 6.00
C ARG A 155 -5.90 -11.53 5.05
N PRO A 156 -6.74 -12.43 5.54
CA PRO A 156 -7.88 -12.91 4.76
C PRO A 156 -8.77 -11.73 4.36
N LEU A 157 -9.10 -11.66 3.08
CA LEU A 157 -9.98 -10.66 2.51
C LEU A 157 -10.72 -11.28 1.33
N ARG A 158 -12.03 -11.47 1.45
CA ARG A 158 -12.83 -11.94 0.33
C ARG A 158 -12.83 -10.90 -0.79
N LEU A 159 -12.43 -11.34 -1.99
CA LEU A 159 -12.29 -10.49 -3.16
C LEU A 159 -13.17 -11.01 -4.29
N GLU A 160 -14.17 -10.22 -4.67
CA GLU A 160 -15.10 -10.53 -5.76
C GLU A 160 -15.00 -9.48 -6.85
N ALA A 161 -14.92 -9.91 -8.09
CA ALA A 161 -14.80 -9.01 -9.22
C ALA A 161 -16.05 -8.12 -9.37
N GLY A 162 -15.82 -6.83 -9.59
CA GLY A 162 -16.88 -5.83 -9.70
C GLY A 162 -17.30 -5.20 -8.37
N GLU A 163 -16.92 -5.77 -7.24
CA GLU A 163 -17.16 -5.17 -5.93
C GLU A 163 -16.19 -4.04 -5.63
N GLU A 164 -16.63 -3.13 -4.74
CA GLU A 164 -15.83 -1.98 -4.30
C GLU A 164 -15.00 -2.30 -3.08
N TYR A 165 -13.72 -1.95 -3.15
CA TYR A 165 -12.79 -2.02 -2.04
C TYR A 165 -12.30 -0.62 -1.71
N LYS A 166 -12.76 -0.09 -0.58
CA LYS A 166 -12.39 1.24 -0.08
C LYS A 166 -11.16 1.12 0.80
N LEU A 167 -10.06 1.64 0.31
CA LEU A 167 -8.79 1.65 1.03
C LEU A 167 -8.58 3.01 1.67
N LYS A 168 -8.16 3.00 2.94
CA LYS A 168 -7.58 4.15 3.63
C LYS A 168 -6.16 3.77 4.04
N VAL A 169 -5.18 4.41 3.45
CA VAL A 169 -3.75 4.14 3.67
C VAL A 169 -3.14 5.31 4.41
N PHE A 170 -2.82 5.12 5.68
CA PHE A 170 -2.18 6.12 6.53
C PHE A 170 -0.68 5.91 6.55
N VAL A 171 0.07 7.00 6.41
CA VAL A 171 1.52 7.03 6.55
C VAL A 171 1.90 8.04 7.63
N GLU A 172 2.73 7.62 8.55
CA GLU A 172 3.37 8.45 9.57
C GLU A 172 4.85 8.09 9.67
N GLY A 173 5.70 8.83 8.95
CA GLY A 173 7.12 8.49 8.80
C GLY A 173 7.30 7.08 8.23
N THR A 174 7.81 6.16 9.05
CA THR A 174 7.99 4.76 8.67
C THR A 174 6.78 3.86 8.93
N VAL A 175 5.76 4.38 9.60
CA VAL A 175 4.55 3.62 9.93
C VAL A 175 3.60 3.62 8.75
N LEU A 176 3.12 2.44 8.39
CA LEU A 176 2.05 2.22 7.42
C LEU A 176 0.86 1.56 8.13
N VAL A 177 -0.32 2.10 7.93
CA VAL A 177 -1.57 1.46 8.35
C VAL A 177 -2.55 1.49 7.19
N VAL A 178 -3.11 0.35 6.83
CA VAL A 178 -4.17 0.26 5.83
C VAL A 178 -5.45 -0.29 6.44
N TYR A 179 -6.56 0.31 6.08
CA TYR A 179 -7.90 -0.21 6.34
C TYR A 179 -8.57 -0.51 5.01
N ILE A 180 -9.31 -1.61 4.94
CA ILE A 180 -10.16 -1.94 3.79
C ILE A 180 -11.59 -2.09 4.27
N ASN A 181 -12.50 -1.29 3.68
CA ASN A 181 -13.94 -1.25 3.96
C ASN A 181 -14.28 -0.94 5.42
N ASP A 182 -13.35 -0.34 6.20
CA ASP A 182 -13.46 -0.18 7.66
C ASP A 182 -13.83 -1.52 8.35
N ASP A 183 -13.33 -2.62 7.82
CA ASP A 183 -13.59 -3.99 8.27
C ASP A 183 -12.30 -4.67 8.74
N ILE A 184 -11.27 -4.65 7.93
CA ILE A 184 -9.96 -5.19 8.27
C ILE A 184 -8.90 -4.11 8.30
N ALA A 185 -7.85 -4.34 9.11
CA ALA A 185 -6.67 -3.49 9.16
C ALA A 185 -5.39 -4.31 9.08
N MET A 186 -4.36 -3.69 8.51
CA MET A 186 -2.99 -4.17 8.52
C MET A 186 -2.06 -3.00 8.81
N ASN A 187 -1.04 -3.22 9.61
CA ASN A 187 -0.01 -2.22 9.88
C ASN A 187 1.37 -2.82 9.64
N ALA A 188 2.25 -2.00 9.09
CA ALA A 188 3.60 -2.38 8.70
C ALA A 188 4.60 -1.26 8.97
N ARG A 189 5.85 -1.53 8.69
CA ARG A 189 6.94 -0.56 8.71
C ARG A 189 7.62 -0.49 7.35
N MET A 190 8.06 0.73 7.00
CA MET A 190 8.77 1.06 5.78
C MET A 190 10.06 1.76 6.16
N TYR A 191 11.16 1.03 6.35
CA TYR A 191 12.40 1.62 6.85
C TYR A 191 13.37 2.04 5.75
N ASP A 192 13.55 1.20 4.73
CA ASP A 192 14.63 1.33 3.77
C ASP A 192 14.36 2.38 2.70
N TYR A 193 13.09 2.60 2.35
CA TYR A 193 12.70 3.54 1.31
C TYR A 193 11.85 4.67 1.86
N GLN A 194 12.29 5.89 1.59
CA GLN A 194 11.62 7.12 1.99
C GLN A 194 11.67 8.12 0.82
N ASP A 195 10.81 9.14 0.87
CA ASP A 195 10.79 10.26 -0.07
C ASP A 195 10.58 9.84 -1.55
N ARG A 196 9.88 8.71 -1.77
CA ARG A 196 9.53 8.19 -3.08
C ARG A 196 8.02 8.29 -3.33
N ARG A 197 7.55 7.72 -4.41
CA ARG A 197 6.20 7.95 -4.94
C ARG A 197 5.21 6.88 -4.48
N PHE A 198 3.93 7.26 -4.52
CA PHE A 198 2.84 6.30 -4.57
C PHE A 198 2.73 5.69 -5.95
N GLY A 199 2.15 4.49 -6.02
CA GLY A 199 1.77 3.83 -7.25
C GLY A 199 0.44 3.10 -7.14
N LEU A 200 -0.22 2.92 -8.27
CA LEU A 200 -1.30 1.96 -8.46
C LEU A 200 -0.81 0.92 -9.47
N PHE A 201 -1.04 -0.36 -9.21
CA PHE A 201 -0.60 -1.42 -10.09
C PHE A 201 -1.68 -2.47 -10.33
N ALA A 202 -1.56 -3.17 -11.45
CA ALA A 202 -2.33 -4.36 -11.79
C ALA A 202 -1.43 -5.38 -12.50
N ILE A 203 -1.67 -6.66 -12.26
CA ILE A 203 -0.95 -7.77 -12.89
C ILE A 203 -1.96 -8.69 -13.55
N ASP A 204 -1.74 -8.96 -14.85
CA ASP A 204 -2.59 -9.83 -15.66
C ASP A 204 -4.09 -9.48 -15.51
N GLY A 205 -4.45 -8.22 -15.77
CA GLY A 205 -5.84 -7.80 -15.63
C GLY A 205 -6.10 -6.30 -15.67
N GLU A 206 -7.18 -5.89 -15.00
CA GLU A 206 -7.63 -4.50 -14.99
C GLU A 206 -8.16 -4.12 -13.61
N VAL A 207 -7.74 -2.94 -13.15
CA VAL A 207 -8.27 -2.28 -11.96
C VAL A 207 -8.79 -0.89 -12.30
N LYS A 208 -9.97 -0.56 -11.80
CA LYS A 208 -10.53 0.79 -11.81
C LYS A 208 -10.34 1.42 -10.44
N ALA A 209 -9.71 2.57 -10.40
CA ALA A 209 -9.67 3.44 -9.23
C ALA A 209 -10.71 4.54 -9.42
N GLU A 210 -11.76 4.56 -8.60
CA GLU A 210 -12.86 5.52 -8.73
C GLU A 210 -12.60 6.82 -7.97
N ALA A 211 -11.97 6.73 -6.82
CA ALA A 211 -11.52 7.86 -6.03
C ALA A 211 -10.08 7.64 -5.63
N LEU A 212 -9.19 8.51 -6.07
CA LEU A 212 -7.80 8.60 -5.63
C LEU A 212 -7.62 9.97 -5.00
N GLU A 213 -7.54 10.02 -3.69
CA GLU A 213 -7.49 11.25 -2.93
C GLU A 213 -6.38 11.21 -1.89
N LEU A 214 -5.54 12.23 -1.89
CA LEU A 214 -4.46 12.40 -0.92
C LEU A 214 -4.83 13.50 0.06
N PHE A 215 -4.67 13.21 1.35
CA PHE A 215 -4.93 14.14 2.44
C PHE A 215 -3.67 14.32 3.29
N THR A 216 -3.43 15.55 3.69
CA THR A 216 -2.35 15.94 4.61
C THR A 216 -2.91 16.71 5.82
N LEU A 217 -2.05 17.12 6.73
CA LEU A 217 -2.40 17.99 7.86
C LEU A 217 -2.81 19.38 7.38
#